data_b1fd2105e42217044356ca8adbb2fb14
#
_entry.id   b1fd2105e42217044356ca8adbb2fb14
#
_cell.length_a   1.000
_cell.length_b   1.000
_cell.length_c   1.000
_cell.angle_alpha   90.00
_cell.angle_beta   90.00
_cell.angle_gamma   90.00
#
_symmetry.space_group_name_H-M   'P 1'
#
loop_
_entity.id
_entity.type
_entity.pdbx_description
1 polymer ?
#
loop_
_entity_poly.entity_id
_entity_poly.type
_entity_poly.pdbx_seq_one_letter_code
_entity_poly.pdbx_strand_id
1 'polypeptide(L)'
;MLSMKHARVAGLLLLGGAAGAAYLAPTGDPRPGQLGDGRYGPSGMVWIPGGDFLMGTDNPRSQPNERPAHPVHLTGFWIDRDHVTNRDFAKFVAATGYVTTAERVPDWETIRVHLPVGTPRPGGLVPGALVFAGTSKPVDLNDYARWWRFAPGASWRHPQGAGSDIADKESHPVVQVSYEDAQAYAAWAGKRLPTEAEWEYAARGGLEQADFAWGATLRPGGKSMARTWDASVAFPLQSPKIMPGTEPVGSYPANGYGVRDMAGNAWQWVADWYRPDAFHLQSKGGGARNPAGPAAPHDPAMVRPEAPKRVIRGGSFLCSEDYCEGYRVSARQGQDPYSSASNVGFRLALSAAAWKPEER
;
A
#
# COMPACT_ATOMS: atom_id res chain seq x y z
N MET A 1 -24.59 -92.77 19.89
CA MET A 1 -25.17 -91.77 20.84
C MET A 1 -24.11 -90.78 21.18
N LEU A 2 -24.05 -89.67 20.50
CA LEU A 2 -23.33 -88.49 20.95
C LEU A 2 -23.82 -87.29 20.08
N SER A 3 -24.42 -86.36 20.75
CA SER A 3 -25.04 -85.13 20.19
C SER A 3 -23.93 -84.11 19.82
N MET A 4 -23.88 -83.68 18.58
CA MET A 4 -23.05 -82.55 18.17
C MET A 4 -23.85 -81.23 18.28
N LYS A 5 -23.38 -80.35 19.19
CA LYS A 5 -23.88 -79.01 19.33
C LYS A 5 -23.22 -78.07 18.32
N HIS A 6 -24.03 -77.40 17.51
CA HIS A 6 -23.56 -76.37 16.58
C HIS A 6 -23.27 -75.04 17.32
N ALA A 7 -22.05 -74.56 17.26
CA ALA A 7 -21.68 -73.23 17.72
C ALA A 7 -21.93 -72.24 16.56
N ARG A 8 -22.81 -71.26 16.75
CA ARG A 8 -22.97 -70.10 15.85
C ARG A 8 -21.94 -69.04 16.23
N VAL A 9 -21.04 -68.74 15.29
CA VAL A 9 -20.14 -67.57 15.38
C VAL A 9 -20.91 -66.36 14.92
N ALA A 10 -21.16 -65.42 15.82
CA ALA A 10 -21.67 -64.10 15.49
C ALA A 10 -20.56 -63.17 15.09
N GLY A 11 -20.48 -62.80 13.81
CA GLY A 11 -19.54 -61.82 13.31
C GLY A 11 -19.98 -60.40 13.75
N LEU A 12 -19.16 -59.76 14.54
CA LEU A 12 -19.32 -58.34 14.93
C LEU A 12 -18.77 -57.46 13.78
N LEU A 13 -19.67 -56.83 13.02
CA LEU A 13 -19.33 -55.78 12.07
C LEU A 13 -19.07 -54.50 12.88
N LEU A 14 -17.80 -54.11 13.04
CA LEU A 14 -17.38 -52.79 13.51
C LEU A 14 -17.61 -51.76 12.39
N LEU A 15 -18.72 -51.06 12.43
CA LEU A 15 -18.92 -49.83 11.68
C LEU A 15 -18.03 -48.71 12.27
N GLY A 16 -16.87 -48.49 11.65
CA GLY A 16 -16.05 -47.33 11.91
C GLY A 16 -16.76 -46.06 11.47
N GLY A 17 -17.46 -45.39 12.36
CA GLY A 17 -17.97 -44.06 12.15
C GLY A 17 -16.82 -43.07 12.16
N ALA A 18 -16.41 -42.56 11.00
CA ALA A 18 -15.58 -41.38 10.92
C ALA A 18 -16.39 -40.19 11.47
N ALA A 19 -16.19 -39.86 12.75
CA ALA A 19 -16.67 -38.61 13.30
C ALA A 19 -15.91 -37.46 12.65
N GLY A 20 -16.44 -36.93 11.57
CA GLY A 20 -16.02 -35.64 11.02
C GLY A 20 -16.28 -34.59 12.09
N ALA A 21 -15.23 -34.12 12.74
CA ALA A 21 -15.33 -32.98 13.62
C ALA A 21 -15.73 -31.76 12.76
N ALA A 22 -17.03 -31.44 12.78
CA ALA A 22 -17.52 -30.17 12.24
C ALA A 22 -16.88 -29.07 13.08
N TYR A 23 -15.85 -28.44 12.51
CA TYR A 23 -15.21 -27.29 13.11
C TYR A 23 -16.16 -26.10 13.02
N LEU A 24 -16.80 -25.76 14.14
CA LEU A 24 -17.53 -24.50 14.25
C LEU A 24 -16.51 -23.35 14.10
N ALA A 25 -16.63 -22.57 13.03
CA ALA A 25 -15.93 -21.31 12.93
C ALA A 25 -16.26 -20.47 14.19
N PRO A 26 -15.30 -19.72 14.75
CA PRO A 26 -15.58 -18.87 15.89
C PRO A 26 -16.67 -17.88 15.51
N THR A 27 -17.78 -17.89 16.27
CA THR A 27 -18.91 -16.98 16.12
C THR A 27 -18.51 -15.63 16.72
N GLY A 28 -17.95 -14.73 15.92
CA GLY A 28 -17.57 -13.36 16.31
C GLY A 28 -16.51 -12.80 15.38
N ASP A 29 -16.41 -11.48 15.36
CA ASP A 29 -15.34 -10.80 14.62
C ASP A 29 -13.95 -11.21 15.15
N PRO A 30 -12.94 -11.31 14.28
CA PRO A 30 -11.56 -11.52 14.71
C PRO A 30 -11.11 -10.43 15.69
N ARG A 31 -10.11 -10.74 16.52
CA ARG A 31 -9.56 -9.74 17.45
C ARG A 31 -8.82 -8.64 16.66
N PRO A 32 -8.87 -7.38 17.12
CA PRO A 32 -8.08 -6.32 16.53
C PRO A 32 -6.60 -6.73 16.40
N GLY A 33 -6.02 -6.55 15.21
CA GLY A 33 -4.63 -6.96 14.93
C GLY A 33 -4.39 -8.47 14.80
N GLN A 34 -5.43 -9.29 14.80
CA GLN A 34 -5.28 -10.73 14.59
C GLN A 34 -4.69 -10.99 13.21
N LEU A 35 -3.54 -11.70 13.18
CA LEU A 35 -2.94 -12.16 11.94
C LEU A 35 -3.69 -13.37 11.40
N GLY A 36 -4.11 -13.30 10.15
CA GLY A 36 -4.72 -14.44 9.44
C GLY A 36 -3.69 -15.52 9.14
N ASP A 37 -4.09 -16.76 9.30
CA ASP A 37 -3.27 -17.97 9.13
C ASP A 37 -3.79 -18.89 8.00
N GLY A 38 -4.70 -18.39 7.15
CA GLY A 38 -5.40 -19.14 6.12
C GLY A 38 -6.63 -19.92 6.62
N ARG A 39 -6.76 -20.11 7.95
CA ARG A 39 -7.86 -20.82 8.59
C ARG A 39 -8.86 -19.90 9.29
N TYR A 40 -8.35 -18.89 9.97
CA TYR A 40 -9.13 -17.89 10.73
C TYR A 40 -8.99 -16.48 10.19
N GLY A 41 -8.54 -16.36 8.96
CA GLY A 41 -8.35 -15.13 8.21
C GLY A 41 -7.35 -15.34 7.08
N PRO A 42 -7.31 -14.44 6.09
CA PRO A 42 -6.40 -14.54 4.95
C PRO A 42 -4.94 -14.53 5.42
N SER A 43 -4.14 -15.48 4.94
CA SER A 43 -2.73 -15.58 5.33
C SER A 43 -1.97 -14.27 5.06
N GLY A 44 -1.20 -13.81 6.04
CA GLY A 44 -0.38 -12.59 5.95
C GLY A 44 -1.14 -11.26 6.07
N MET A 45 -2.47 -11.29 6.24
CA MET A 45 -3.28 -10.10 6.50
C MET A 45 -3.62 -9.99 7.99
N VAL A 46 -3.82 -8.77 8.45
CA VAL A 46 -4.30 -8.49 9.80
C VAL A 46 -5.73 -7.97 9.79
N TRP A 47 -6.49 -8.34 10.83
CA TRP A 47 -7.85 -7.86 11.00
C TRP A 47 -7.86 -6.43 11.55
N ILE A 48 -8.56 -5.54 10.85
CA ILE A 48 -8.86 -4.19 11.29
C ILE A 48 -10.32 -4.17 11.71
N PRO A 49 -10.65 -3.89 12.98
CA PRO A 49 -12.03 -3.88 13.45
C PRO A 49 -12.81 -2.73 12.79
N GLY A 50 -14.10 -2.90 12.66
CA GLY A 50 -14.98 -1.79 12.29
C GLY A 50 -15.02 -0.73 13.40
N GLY A 51 -15.37 0.49 13.04
CA GLY A 51 -15.50 1.58 14.00
C GLY A 51 -15.54 2.96 13.38
N ASP A 52 -15.67 3.95 14.25
CA ASP A 52 -15.66 5.36 13.90
C ASP A 52 -14.28 5.96 14.20
N PHE A 53 -13.84 6.88 13.34
CA PHE A 53 -12.62 7.65 13.56
C PHE A 53 -12.69 9.02 12.89
N LEU A 54 -11.82 9.92 13.28
CA LEU A 54 -11.61 11.19 12.60
C LEU A 54 -10.52 11.02 11.53
N MET A 55 -10.94 11.03 10.25
CA MET A 55 -10.05 11.00 9.10
C MET A 55 -9.51 12.40 8.82
N GLY A 56 -8.26 12.51 8.42
CA GLY A 56 -7.58 13.78 8.25
C GLY A 56 -7.09 14.37 9.57
N THR A 57 -6.83 15.66 9.58
CA THR A 57 -6.32 16.36 10.76
C THR A 57 -6.68 17.84 10.72
N ASP A 58 -6.75 18.49 11.91
CA ASP A 58 -6.83 19.96 12.03
C ASP A 58 -5.49 20.57 12.47
N ASN A 59 -4.41 19.76 12.50
CA ASN A 59 -3.08 20.25 12.83
C ASN A 59 -2.66 21.35 11.84
N PRO A 60 -2.34 22.59 12.30
CA PRO A 60 -1.99 23.70 11.41
C PRO A 60 -0.72 23.48 10.60
N ARG A 61 0.15 22.55 11.00
CA ARG A 61 1.35 22.16 10.23
C ARG A 61 1.03 21.26 9.03
N SER A 62 -0.20 20.68 8.98
CA SER A 62 -0.60 19.79 7.89
C SER A 62 -0.87 20.57 6.60
N GLN A 63 -0.80 19.87 5.48
CA GLN A 63 -1.16 20.46 4.18
C GLN A 63 -2.68 20.72 4.10
N PRO A 64 -3.13 21.71 3.31
CA PRO A 64 -4.54 22.00 3.16
C PRO A 64 -5.41 20.81 2.73
N ASN A 65 -4.85 19.90 1.93
CA ASN A 65 -5.54 18.70 1.42
C ASN A 65 -5.71 17.59 2.47
N GLU A 66 -5.12 17.73 3.65
CA GLU A 66 -5.26 16.82 4.79
C GLU A 66 -6.40 17.27 5.74
N ARG A 67 -6.99 18.43 5.50
CA ARG A 67 -7.98 19.11 6.36
C ARG A 67 -9.34 19.25 5.69
N PRO A 68 -10.42 19.40 6.48
CA PRO A 68 -10.48 19.27 7.94
C PRO A 68 -10.49 17.80 8.39
N ALA A 69 -10.24 17.57 9.68
CA ALA A 69 -10.61 16.30 10.31
C ALA A 69 -12.13 16.13 10.22
N HIS A 70 -12.59 14.92 9.88
CA HIS A 70 -14.02 14.64 9.72
C HIS A 70 -14.35 13.19 10.11
N PRO A 71 -15.57 12.92 10.60
CA PRO A 71 -15.94 11.59 11.05
C PRO A 71 -16.11 10.63 9.87
N VAL A 72 -15.57 9.43 10.02
CA VAL A 72 -15.73 8.32 9.08
C VAL A 72 -16.04 7.06 9.86
N HIS A 73 -17.02 6.28 9.38
CA HIS A 73 -17.33 4.95 9.87
C HIS A 73 -16.85 3.90 8.87
N LEU A 74 -16.14 2.87 9.35
CA LEU A 74 -15.72 1.71 8.55
C LEU A 74 -16.30 0.42 9.13
N THR A 75 -16.68 -0.50 8.26
CA THR A 75 -16.87 -1.91 8.62
C THR A 75 -15.51 -2.60 8.72
N GLY A 76 -15.41 -3.68 9.52
CA GLY A 76 -14.17 -4.43 9.66
C GLY A 76 -13.69 -5.03 8.33
N PHE A 77 -12.37 -5.10 8.16
CA PHE A 77 -11.72 -5.60 6.95
C PHE A 77 -10.34 -6.21 7.26
N TRP A 78 -9.82 -6.95 6.32
CA TRP A 78 -8.45 -7.45 6.35
C TRP A 78 -7.55 -6.55 5.52
N ILE A 79 -6.32 -6.31 6.00
CA ILE A 79 -5.29 -5.58 5.26
C ILE A 79 -3.97 -6.35 5.32
N ASP A 80 -3.18 -6.34 4.25
CA ASP A 80 -1.85 -6.93 4.27
C ASP A 80 -1.02 -6.31 5.38
N ARG A 81 -0.41 -7.14 6.23
CA ARG A 81 0.46 -6.68 7.31
C ARG A 81 1.62 -5.83 6.80
N ASP A 82 2.16 -6.23 5.65
CA ASP A 82 3.32 -5.63 5.01
C ASP A 82 2.97 -5.12 3.60
N HIS A 83 3.87 -4.38 2.98
CA HIS A 83 3.81 -4.12 1.54
C HIS A 83 3.89 -5.43 0.74
N VAL A 84 3.35 -5.44 -0.47
CA VAL A 84 3.66 -6.49 -1.45
C VAL A 84 5.16 -6.45 -1.73
N THR A 85 5.82 -7.60 -1.59
CA THR A 85 7.27 -7.70 -1.75
C THR A 85 7.68 -8.01 -3.19
N ASN A 86 8.96 -7.79 -3.52
CA ASN A 86 9.53 -8.21 -4.80
C ASN A 86 9.32 -9.70 -5.05
N ARG A 87 9.48 -10.53 -4.01
CA ARG A 87 9.22 -11.99 -4.08
C ARG A 87 7.78 -12.30 -4.47
N ASP A 88 6.82 -11.63 -3.88
CA ASP A 88 5.40 -11.90 -4.14
C ASP A 88 4.99 -11.39 -5.52
N PHE A 89 5.49 -10.22 -5.92
CA PHE A 89 5.26 -9.68 -7.26
C PHE A 89 5.91 -10.56 -8.35
N ALA A 90 7.09 -11.13 -8.08
CA ALA A 90 7.73 -12.10 -8.97
C ALA A 90 6.88 -13.36 -9.21
N LYS A 91 6.18 -13.87 -8.17
CA LYS A 91 5.24 -14.99 -8.31
C LYS A 91 4.08 -14.64 -9.25
N PHE A 92 3.51 -13.45 -9.09
CA PHE A 92 2.46 -12.95 -9.97
C PHE A 92 2.91 -12.90 -11.43
N VAL A 93 4.06 -12.26 -11.67
CA VAL A 93 4.60 -12.16 -13.04
C VAL A 93 4.92 -13.53 -13.62
N ALA A 94 5.49 -14.44 -12.83
CA ALA A 94 5.79 -15.81 -13.27
C ALA A 94 4.52 -16.60 -13.61
N ALA A 95 3.43 -16.40 -12.85
CA ALA A 95 2.16 -17.11 -13.06
C ALA A 95 1.35 -16.58 -14.25
N THR A 96 1.50 -15.30 -14.60
CA THR A 96 0.61 -14.61 -15.55
C THR A 96 1.31 -14.13 -16.81
N GLY A 97 2.64 -14.01 -16.81
CA GLY A 97 3.38 -13.34 -17.87
C GLY A 97 3.15 -11.82 -17.94
N TYR A 98 2.66 -11.22 -16.84
CA TYR A 98 2.31 -9.79 -16.81
C TYR A 98 3.51 -8.91 -17.12
N VAL A 99 3.31 -7.93 -18.01
CA VAL A 99 4.29 -6.89 -18.37
C VAL A 99 3.84 -5.59 -17.76
N THR A 100 4.66 -5.02 -16.87
CA THR A 100 4.31 -3.79 -16.14
C THR A 100 4.29 -2.56 -17.03
N THR A 101 3.66 -1.50 -16.57
CA THR A 101 3.61 -0.20 -17.25
C THR A 101 5.02 0.31 -17.60
N ALA A 102 5.98 0.17 -16.69
CA ALA A 102 7.36 0.57 -16.91
C ALA A 102 8.10 -0.26 -17.98
N GLU A 103 7.65 -1.49 -18.22
CA GLU A 103 8.24 -2.40 -19.23
C GLU A 103 7.61 -2.24 -20.61
N ARG A 104 6.57 -1.41 -20.76
CA ARG A 104 5.87 -1.10 -22.01
C ARG A 104 6.29 0.26 -22.55
N VAL A 105 6.22 0.44 -23.86
CA VAL A 105 6.34 1.78 -24.46
C VAL A 105 5.17 2.63 -23.97
N PRO A 106 5.43 3.79 -23.35
CA PRO A 106 4.35 4.63 -22.83
C PRO A 106 3.40 5.13 -23.92
N ASP A 107 2.10 5.17 -23.62
CA ASP A 107 1.13 5.79 -24.49
C ASP A 107 1.21 7.33 -24.35
N TRP A 108 1.44 8.02 -25.47
CA TRP A 108 1.48 9.48 -25.49
C TRP A 108 0.19 10.12 -24.99
N GLU A 109 -0.97 9.52 -25.27
CA GLU A 109 -2.26 10.07 -24.85
C GLU A 109 -2.41 10.11 -23.32
N THR A 110 -1.83 9.15 -22.61
CA THR A 110 -1.81 9.14 -21.14
C THR A 110 -0.81 10.14 -20.56
N ILE A 111 0.31 10.37 -21.24
CA ILE A 111 1.35 11.31 -20.78
C ILE A 111 0.91 12.76 -21.00
N ARG A 112 0.41 13.08 -22.20
CA ARG A 112 0.16 14.46 -22.60
C ARG A 112 -0.90 15.19 -21.76
N VAL A 113 -1.76 14.43 -21.05
CA VAL A 113 -2.78 15.04 -20.16
C VAL A 113 -2.17 15.70 -18.93
N HIS A 114 -0.94 15.35 -18.57
CA HIS A 114 -0.18 15.94 -17.47
C HIS A 114 0.77 17.06 -17.91
N LEU A 115 0.86 17.31 -19.21
CA LEU A 115 1.80 18.29 -19.81
C LEU A 115 1.06 19.54 -20.30
N PRO A 116 1.75 20.68 -20.44
CA PRO A 116 1.19 21.89 -21.04
C PRO A 116 0.55 21.60 -22.41
N VAL A 117 -0.55 22.32 -22.68
CA VAL A 117 -1.26 22.19 -23.98
C VAL A 117 -0.30 22.58 -25.10
N GLY A 118 -0.25 21.75 -26.15
CA GLY A 118 0.66 21.98 -27.28
C GLY A 118 2.06 21.40 -27.12
N THR A 119 2.36 20.72 -26.00
CA THR A 119 3.64 20.00 -25.86
C THR A 119 3.78 18.98 -26.99
N PRO A 120 4.85 19.06 -27.80
CA PRO A 120 5.02 18.15 -28.93
C PRO A 120 5.32 16.73 -28.43
N ARG A 121 4.85 15.73 -29.18
CA ARG A 121 5.19 14.34 -28.90
C ARG A 121 6.71 14.13 -29.10
N PRO A 122 7.43 13.59 -28.10
CA PRO A 122 8.85 13.25 -28.27
C PRO A 122 9.03 12.20 -29.38
N GLY A 123 10.12 12.31 -30.13
CA GLY A 123 10.53 11.25 -31.04
C GLY A 123 11.13 10.07 -30.23
N GLY A 124 10.46 8.90 -30.26
CA GLY A 124 11.02 7.70 -29.63
C GLY A 124 10.73 7.57 -28.14
N LEU A 125 9.46 7.38 -27.77
CA LEU A 125 9.11 6.91 -26.41
C LEU A 125 9.68 5.50 -26.22
N VAL A 126 10.30 5.27 -25.07
CA VAL A 126 10.91 3.99 -24.68
C VAL A 126 10.40 3.55 -23.31
N PRO A 127 10.36 2.23 -23.02
CA PRO A 127 10.06 1.74 -21.68
C PRO A 127 11.01 2.32 -20.63
N GLY A 128 10.49 2.60 -19.46
CA GLY A 128 11.24 3.19 -18.35
C GLY A 128 10.34 3.84 -17.32
N ALA A 129 10.95 4.42 -16.31
CA ALA A 129 10.24 5.00 -15.18
C ALA A 129 11.02 6.13 -14.51
N LEU A 130 10.38 6.80 -13.53
CA LEU A 130 11.01 7.85 -12.75
C LEU A 130 11.93 7.25 -11.67
N VAL A 131 13.16 7.78 -11.63
CA VAL A 131 14.19 7.38 -10.66
C VAL A 131 14.68 8.60 -9.92
N PHE A 132 14.81 8.48 -8.60
CA PHE A 132 15.47 9.51 -7.80
C PHE A 132 16.95 9.57 -8.15
N ALA A 133 17.38 10.73 -8.61
CA ALA A 133 18.77 10.97 -8.99
C ALA A 133 19.55 11.77 -7.92
N GLY A 134 18.83 12.51 -7.05
CA GLY A 134 19.44 13.43 -6.11
C GLY A 134 20.21 14.57 -6.80
N THR A 135 20.84 15.41 -6.00
CA THR A 135 21.64 16.56 -6.50
C THR A 135 23.01 16.64 -5.84
N SER A 136 23.97 17.28 -6.50
CA SER A 136 25.30 17.50 -5.95
C SER A 136 25.44 18.78 -5.12
N LYS A 137 24.41 19.65 -5.16
CA LYS A 137 24.34 20.92 -4.44
C LYS A 137 22.88 21.24 -4.10
N PRO A 138 22.62 22.12 -3.11
CA PRO A 138 21.27 22.56 -2.79
C PRO A 138 20.54 23.14 -4.01
N VAL A 139 19.26 22.87 -4.13
CA VAL A 139 18.38 23.31 -5.20
C VAL A 139 17.06 23.85 -4.64
N ASP A 140 16.31 24.56 -5.48
CA ASP A 140 14.95 24.96 -5.14
C ASP A 140 14.05 23.70 -5.01
N LEU A 141 13.49 23.49 -3.82
CA LEU A 141 12.62 22.33 -3.52
C LEU A 141 11.23 22.42 -4.15
N ASN A 142 10.89 23.54 -4.80
CA ASN A 142 9.67 23.63 -5.60
C ASN A 142 9.83 23.06 -7.02
N ASP A 143 11.06 22.78 -7.46
CA ASP A 143 11.37 22.21 -8.78
C ASP A 143 11.83 20.73 -8.64
N TYR A 144 10.89 19.84 -8.47
CA TYR A 144 11.13 18.39 -8.30
C TYR A 144 11.87 17.75 -9.51
N ALA A 145 11.82 18.36 -10.70
CA ALA A 145 12.57 17.88 -11.87
C ALA A 145 14.09 17.91 -11.66
N ARG A 146 14.57 18.65 -10.64
CA ARG A 146 16.00 18.72 -10.30
C ARG A 146 16.58 17.43 -9.76
N TRP A 147 15.78 16.59 -9.10
CA TRP A 147 16.23 15.34 -8.46
C TRP A 147 15.51 14.09 -8.94
N TRP A 148 14.56 14.23 -9.87
CA TRP A 148 13.97 13.11 -10.57
C TRP A 148 14.47 13.07 -12.01
N ARG A 149 14.66 11.87 -12.54
CA ARG A 149 14.95 11.64 -13.96
C ARG A 149 14.16 10.49 -14.49
N PHE A 150 13.76 10.55 -15.74
CA PHE A 150 13.28 9.38 -16.45
C PHE A 150 14.49 8.49 -16.78
N ALA A 151 14.42 7.21 -16.44
CA ALA A 151 15.46 6.22 -16.69
C ALA A 151 14.93 5.14 -17.63
N PRO A 152 15.42 5.08 -18.88
CA PRO A 152 15.13 3.96 -19.78
C PRO A 152 15.49 2.63 -19.14
N GLY A 153 14.61 1.62 -19.29
CA GLY A 153 14.78 0.30 -18.71
C GLY A 153 14.58 0.20 -17.19
N ALA A 154 14.23 1.30 -16.50
CA ALA A 154 13.80 1.22 -15.11
C ALA A 154 12.47 0.47 -15.02
N SER A 155 12.37 -0.48 -14.10
CA SER A 155 11.20 -1.34 -13.87
C SER A 155 11.27 -1.93 -12.47
N TRP A 156 10.28 -2.73 -12.08
CA TRP A 156 10.32 -3.40 -10.79
C TRP A 156 11.52 -4.35 -10.62
N ARG A 157 12.08 -4.91 -11.73
CA ARG A 157 13.32 -5.70 -11.71
C ARG A 157 14.59 -4.86 -11.67
N HIS A 158 14.50 -3.65 -12.18
CA HIS A 158 15.60 -2.70 -12.34
C HIS A 158 15.22 -1.33 -11.76
N PRO A 159 15.00 -1.22 -10.43
CA PRO A 159 14.33 -0.05 -9.85
C PRO A 159 15.08 1.27 -9.98
N GLN A 160 16.38 1.23 -10.27
CA GLN A 160 17.22 2.41 -10.53
C GLN A 160 17.66 2.55 -12.01
N GLY A 161 17.09 1.75 -12.91
CA GLY A 161 17.46 1.67 -14.33
C GLY A 161 18.20 0.39 -14.69
N ALA A 162 18.54 0.22 -15.97
CA ALA A 162 19.06 -1.03 -16.56
C ALA A 162 20.32 -1.62 -15.85
N GLY A 163 21.06 -0.85 -15.09
CA GLY A 163 22.23 -1.33 -14.33
C GLY A 163 21.94 -1.77 -12.90
N SER A 164 20.67 -1.77 -12.47
CA SER A 164 20.26 -2.18 -11.12
C SER A 164 19.51 -3.49 -11.15
N ASP A 165 19.45 -4.19 -10.01
CA ASP A 165 18.67 -5.41 -9.83
C ASP A 165 18.04 -5.48 -8.42
N ILE A 166 17.32 -6.58 -8.19
CA ILE A 166 16.64 -6.90 -6.93
C ILE A 166 17.13 -8.22 -6.32
N ALA A 167 18.31 -8.71 -6.72
CA ALA A 167 18.81 -10.04 -6.33
C ALA A 167 18.84 -10.24 -4.80
N ASP A 168 19.24 -9.22 -4.05
CA ASP A 168 19.28 -9.25 -2.58
C ASP A 168 18.10 -8.52 -1.92
N LYS A 169 17.02 -8.26 -2.67
CA LYS A 169 15.88 -7.44 -2.24
C LYS A 169 14.54 -8.16 -2.33
N GLU A 170 14.52 -9.46 -2.23
CA GLU A 170 13.28 -10.25 -2.32
C GLU A 170 12.22 -9.84 -1.28
N SER A 171 12.66 -9.49 -0.06
CA SER A 171 11.79 -9.07 1.05
C SER A 171 11.54 -7.56 1.10
N HIS A 172 12.08 -6.78 0.15
CA HIS A 172 11.78 -5.35 0.06
C HIS A 172 10.41 -5.13 -0.60
N PRO A 173 9.75 -3.98 -0.33
CA PRO A 173 8.58 -3.57 -1.10
C PRO A 173 8.88 -3.58 -2.59
N VAL A 174 7.97 -4.12 -3.40
CA VAL A 174 8.04 -3.88 -4.83
C VAL A 174 7.78 -2.40 -5.10
N VAL A 175 8.63 -1.80 -5.92
CA VAL A 175 8.50 -0.42 -6.38
C VAL A 175 8.57 -0.38 -7.91
N GLN A 176 8.49 0.78 -8.54
CA GLN A 176 8.37 0.90 -10.00
C GLN A 176 7.13 0.19 -10.55
N VAL A 177 6.04 0.26 -9.80
CA VAL A 177 4.72 -0.25 -10.16
C VAL A 177 3.73 0.90 -10.27
N SER A 178 2.98 0.94 -11.36
CA SER A 178 1.88 1.89 -11.55
C SER A 178 0.63 1.46 -10.76
N TYR A 179 -0.39 2.31 -10.77
CA TYR A 179 -1.69 1.96 -10.21
C TYR A 179 -2.32 0.76 -10.95
N GLU A 180 -2.18 0.71 -12.28
CA GLU A 180 -2.66 -0.42 -13.10
C GLU A 180 -1.97 -1.73 -12.71
N ASP A 181 -0.64 -1.69 -12.51
CA ASP A 181 0.13 -2.86 -12.09
C ASP A 181 -0.33 -3.37 -10.72
N ALA A 182 -0.57 -2.45 -9.78
CA ALA A 182 -1.08 -2.78 -8.45
C ALA A 182 -2.50 -3.37 -8.51
N GLN A 183 -3.38 -2.85 -9.38
CA GLN A 183 -4.72 -3.43 -9.60
C GLN A 183 -4.66 -4.81 -10.24
N ALA A 184 -3.78 -5.02 -11.22
CA ALA A 184 -3.62 -6.33 -11.87
C ALA A 184 -3.14 -7.39 -10.86
N TYR A 185 -2.16 -7.04 -10.03
CA TYR A 185 -1.72 -7.90 -8.93
C TYR A 185 -2.86 -8.19 -7.94
N ALA A 186 -3.60 -7.15 -7.54
CA ALA A 186 -4.71 -7.30 -6.59
C ALA A 186 -5.80 -8.26 -7.11
N ALA A 187 -6.16 -8.13 -8.39
CA ALA A 187 -7.12 -9.01 -9.04
C ALA A 187 -6.63 -10.47 -9.09
N TRP A 188 -5.36 -10.69 -9.45
CA TRP A 188 -4.74 -12.02 -9.44
C TRP A 188 -4.74 -12.64 -8.03
N ALA A 189 -4.46 -11.84 -7.01
CA ALA A 189 -4.44 -12.29 -5.62
C ALA A 189 -5.85 -12.48 -5.00
N GLY A 190 -6.93 -12.21 -5.75
CA GLY A 190 -8.30 -12.24 -5.22
C GLY A 190 -8.57 -11.17 -4.15
N LYS A 191 -7.82 -10.07 -4.17
CA LYS A 191 -7.87 -8.96 -3.22
C LYS A 191 -8.15 -7.64 -3.95
N ARG A 192 -8.05 -6.53 -3.24
CA ARG A 192 -8.18 -5.16 -3.79
C ARG A 192 -7.20 -4.19 -3.13
N LEU A 193 -7.00 -3.04 -3.72
CA LEU A 193 -6.37 -1.93 -3.02
C LEU A 193 -7.27 -1.47 -1.86
N PRO A 194 -6.71 -1.01 -0.72
CA PRO A 194 -7.49 -0.36 0.32
C PRO A 194 -8.06 0.96 -0.20
N THR A 195 -9.23 1.38 0.32
CA THR A 195 -9.64 2.78 0.18
C THR A 195 -8.72 3.68 1.00
N GLU A 196 -8.69 4.97 0.70
CA GLU A 196 -7.90 5.93 1.46
C GLU A 196 -8.29 5.95 2.95
N ALA A 197 -9.59 5.86 3.24
CA ALA A 197 -10.10 5.78 4.60
C ALA A 197 -9.68 4.49 5.33
N GLU A 198 -9.75 3.35 4.67
CA GLU A 198 -9.26 2.08 5.23
C GLU A 198 -7.75 2.13 5.52
N TRP A 199 -6.99 2.68 4.59
CA TRP A 199 -5.55 2.84 4.77
C TRP A 199 -5.24 3.73 5.99
N GLU A 200 -5.89 4.90 6.11
CA GLU A 200 -5.63 5.82 7.22
C GLU A 200 -6.07 5.23 8.56
N TYR A 201 -7.23 4.57 8.61
CA TYR A 201 -7.70 3.93 9.83
C TYR A 201 -6.76 2.82 10.29
N ALA A 202 -6.29 1.99 9.37
CA ALA A 202 -5.27 0.97 9.66
C ALA A 202 -3.94 1.60 10.12
N ALA A 203 -3.51 2.70 9.49
CA ALA A 203 -2.28 3.41 9.85
C ALA A 203 -2.34 4.04 11.25
N ARG A 204 -3.50 4.53 11.67
CA ARG A 204 -3.70 5.07 13.02
C ARG A 204 -3.53 4.03 14.12
N GLY A 205 -3.76 2.75 13.83
CA GLY A 205 -3.50 1.67 14.78
C GLY A 205 -4.25 1.80 16.11
N GLY A 206 -5.43 2.45 16.12
CA GLY A 206 -6.21 2.74 17.30
C GLY A 206 -5.84 4.05 18.01
N LEU A 207 -4.88 4.82 17.50
CA LEU A 207 -4.53 6.15 18.04
C LEU A 207 -5.44 7.23 17.45
N GLU A 208 -5.99 8.08 18.30
CA GLU A 208 -6.81 9.20 17.85
C GLU A 208 -5.93 10.41 17.55
N GLN A 209 -6.04 10.98 16.34
CA GLN A 209 -5.39 12.21 15.87
C GLN A 209 -3.87 12.33 16.13
N ALA A 210 -3.18 11.21 16.33
CA ALA A 210 -1.72 11.21 16.40
C ALA A 210 -1.10 11.52 15.03
N ASP A 211 0.02 12.24 15.00
CA ASP A 211 0.72 12.60 13.75
C ASP A 211 1.34 11.38 13.08
N PHE A 212 1.79 10.38 13.85
CA PHE A 212 2.47 9.19 13.33
C PHE A 212 1.76 7.90 13.77
N ALA A 213 1.99 6.83 13.02
CA ALA A 213 1.42 5.50 13.31
C ALA A 213 1.82 4.93 14.69
N TRP A 214 2.79 5.51 15.36
CA TRP A 214 3.32 5.13 16.69
C TRP A 214 3.11 6.21 17.77
N GLY A 215 2.47 7.34 17.46
CA GLY A 215 2.18 8.41 18.42
C GLY A 215 2.48 9.81 17.92
N ALA A 216 2.75 10.73 18.84
CA ALA A 216 2.92 12.15 18.53
C ALA A 216 4.37 12.57 18.24
N THR A 217 5.36 11.74 18.56
CA THR A 217 6.79 12.08 18.44
C THR A 217 7.43 11.33 17.28
N LEU A 218 8.05 12.03 16.33
CA LEU A 218 8.68 11.42 15.16
C LEU A 218 9.74 10.37 15.52
N ARG A 219 10.61 10.69 16.50
CA ARG A 219 11.68 9.79 16.96
C ARG A 219 11.60 9.61 18.47
N PRO A 220 10.70 8.75 18.98
CA PRO A 220 10.58 8.52 20.42
C PRO A 220 11.88 7.95 20.98
N GLY A 221 12.43 8.63 21.99
CA GLY A 221 13.75 8.25 22.56
C GLY A 221 14.91 8.30 21.57
N GLY A 222 14.81 9.09 20.51
CA GLY A 222 15.83 9.22 19.46
C GLY A 222 15.85 8.08 18.42
N LYS A 223 14.92 7.13 18.51
CA LYS A 223 14.85 5.97 17.60
C LYS A 223 14.07 6.29 16.32
N SER A 224 14.61 5.89 15.17
CA SER A 224 13.84 5.86 13.93
C SER A 224 12.75 4.80 14.00
N MET A 225 11.53 5.20 13.65
CA MET A 225 10.36 4.32 13.66
C MET A 225 9.89 3.96 12.26
N ALA A 226 10.54 4.50 11.23
CA ALA A 226 10.24 4.28 9.82
C ALA A 226 11.47 4.55 8.94
N ARG A 227 11.50 3.98 7.76
CA ARG A 227 12.51 4.29 6.75
C ARG A 227 12.17 5.61 6.07
N THR A 228 12.87 6.68 6.44
CA THR A 228 12.75 8.02 5.88
C THR A 228 14.11 8.53 5.42
N TRP A 229 14.17 9.73 4.87
CA TRP A 229 15.44 10.37 4.54
C TRP A 229 16.30 10.58 5.79
N ASP A 230 17.61 10.43 5.64
CA ASP A 230 18.55 10.66 6.74
C ASP A 230 18.68 12.16 7.02
N ALA A 231 18.21 12.57 8.20
CA ALA A 231 18.22 13.97 8.63
C ALA A 231 19.62 14.60 8.74
N SER A 232 20.71 13.80 8.70
CA SER A 232 22.08 14.33 8.68
C SER A 232 22.51 14.90 7.33
N VAL A 233 21.69 14.70 6.28
CA VAL A 233 21.95 15.19 4.93
C VAL A 233 20.75 15.98 4.45
N ALA A 234 20.95 17.23 4.05
CA ALA A 234 19.90 18.07 3.49
C ALA A 234 19.31 17.43 2.23
N PHE A 235 17.98 17.33 2.16
CA PHE A 235 17.29 16.83 0.97
C PHE A 235 17.45 17.83 -0.19
N PRO A 236 17.62 17.41 -1.44
CA PRO A 236 17.83 16.06 -1.96
C PRO A 236 19.31 15.73 -2.29
N LEU A 237 20.24 16.15 -1.44
CA LEU A 237 21.65 16.00 -1.73
C LEU A 237 22.09 14.54 -1.78
N GLN A 238 22.87 14.19 -2.81
CA GLN A 238 23.59 12.93 -2.83
C GLN A 238 24.70 12.93 -1.76
N SER A 239 24.84 11.81 -1.08
CA SER A 239 25.92 11.58 -0.14
C SER A 239 26.40 10.14 -0.25
N PRO A 240 27.72 9.89 -0.26
CA PRO A 240 28.22 8.51 -0.20
C PRO A 240 27.85 7.78 1.10
N LYS A 241 27.38 8.52 2.11
CA LYS A 241 26.88 7.94 3.37
C LYS A 241 25.40 7.51 3.31
N ILE A 242 24.67 7.95 2.27
CA ILE A 242 23.25 7.66 2.12
C ILE A 242 23.05 6.84 0.86
N MET A 243 22.56 5.64 1.04
CA MET A 243 22.01 4.80 -0.03
C MET A 243 20.49 4.97 -0.03
N PRO A 244 19.93 5.91 -0.84
CA PRO A 244 18.48 6.04 -0.91
C PRO A 244 17.90 4.76 -1.49
N GLY A 245 16.93 4.19 -0.80
CA GLY A 245 16.27 2.95 -1.21
C GLY A 245 15.39 2.39 -0.11
N THR A 246 14.62 1.38 -0.48
CA THR A 246 13.77 0.64 0.44
C THR A 246 14.59 -0.25 1.38
N GLU A 247 13.98 -0.63 2.50
CA GLU A 247 14.46 -1.68 3.41
C GLU A 247 13.50 -2.89 3.36
N PRO A 248 13.95 -4.06 3.86
CA PRO A 248 13.07 -5.23 4.00
C PRO A 248 11.78 -4.86 4.75
N VAL A 249 10.64 -5.40 4.32
CA VAL A 249 9.38 -5.17 5.02
C VAL A 249 9.48 -5.66 6.48
N GLY A 250 8.89 -4.87 7.40
CA GLY A 250 8.91 -5.21 8.82
C GLY A 250 10.23 -4.91 9.53
N SER A 251 11.10 -4.10 8.96
CA SER A 251 12.30 -3.60 9.64
C SER A 251 11.98 -2.70 10.83
N TYR A 252 10.76 -2.19 10.90
CA TYR A 252 10.28 -1.30 11.97
C TYR A 252 9.11 -1.93 12.73
N PRO A 253 8.84 -1.49 13.98
CA PRO A 253 7.77 -2.02 14.80
C PRO A 253 6.39 -1.86 14.13
N ALA A 254 5.51 -2.83 14.37
CA ALA A 254 4.11 -2.72 13.99
C ALA A 254 3.38 -1.66 14.83
N ASN A 255 2.33 -1.07 14.28
CA ASN A 255 1.42 -0.19 15.02
C ASN A 255 0.45 -0.99 15.92
N GLY A 256 -0.47 -0.32 16.60
CA GLY A 256 -1.41 -0.94 17.54
C GLY A 256 -2.37 -1.96 16.91
N TYR A 257 -2.54 -1.95 15.58
CA TYR A 257 -3.29 -2.98 14.85
C TYR A 257 -2.39 -4.06 14.21
N GLY A 258 -1.10 -4.08 14.52
CA GLY A 258 -0.19 -5.09 14.00
C GLY A 258 0.26 -4.88 12.56
N VAL A 259 -0.09 -3.74 11.93
CA VAL A 259 0.33 -3.38 10.57
C VAL A 259 1.70 -2.73 10.61
N ARG A 260 2.58 -3.08 9.68
CA ARG A 260 3.96 -2.58 9.61
C ARG A 260 4.14 -1.66 8.41
N ASP A 261 5.16 -0.80 8.48
CA ASP A 261 5.56 0.09 7.40
C ASP A 261 4.40 0.96 6.84
N MET A 262 3.53 1.46 7.75
CA MET A 262 2.49 2.44 7.40
C MET A 262 3.06 3.85 7.25
N ALA A 263 4.34 4.03 7.53
CA ALA A 263 5.08 5.26 7.36
C ALA A 263 6.46 4.98 6.78
N GLY A 264 6.88 5.77 5.79
CA GLY A 264 8.17 5.61 5.12
C GLY A 264 8.26 4.37 4.23
N ASN A 265 9.47 3.98 3.91
CA ASN A 265 9.86 2.89 3.03
C ASN A 265 9.41 3.13 1.57
N ALA A 266 8.17 2.87 1.21
CA ALA A 266 7.61 3.22 -0.09
C ALA A 266 6.20 3.80 0.06
N TRP A 267 5.85 4.81 -0.74
CA TRP A 267 4.48 5.26 -0.91
C TRP A 267 3.57 4.10 -1.32
N GLN A 268 2.30 4.17 -0.95
CA GLN A 268 1.34 3.10 -1.16
C GLN A 268 0.16 3.60 -1.97
N TRP A 269 -0.10 2.96 -3.12
CA TRP A 269 -1.33 3.18 -3.86
C TRP A 269 -2.56 2.80 -3.04
N VAL A 270 -3.58 3.66 -3.06
CA VAL A 270 -4.92 3.36 -2.58
C VAL A 270 -5.95 3.53 -3.69
N ALA A 271 -7.16 3.03 -3.49
CA ALA A 271 -8.17 2.94 -4.56
C ALA A 271 -8.72 4.29 -5.04
N ASP A 272 -8.60 5.33 -4.23
CA ASP A 272 -9.32 6.59 -4.40
C ASP A 272 -8.74 7.48 -5.49
N TRP A 273 -9.61 8.18 -6.23
CA TRP A 273 -9.22 9.33 -7.04
C TRP A 273 -8.73 10.46 -6.14
N TYR A 274 -7.69 11.16 -6.57
CA TYR A 274 -7.19 12.31 -5.85
C TYR A 274 -7.99 13.57 -6.14
N ARG A 275 -8.37 14.26 -5.07
CA ARG A 275 -8.85 15.64 -5.05
C ARG A 275 -8.28 16.33 -3.82
N PRO A 276 -7.70 17.53 -3.93
CA PRO A 276 -7.19 18.25 -2.75
C PRO A 276 -8.31 18.70 -1.80
N ASP A 277 -9.54 18.88 -2.31
CA ASP A 277 -10.72 19.29 -1.55
C ASP A 277 -11.59 18.11 -1.06
N ALA A 278 -11.15 16.86 -1.22
CA ALA A 278 -11.95 15.68 -0.91
C ALA A 278 -12.42 15.67 0.56
N PHE A 279 -11.55 15.96 1.51
CA PHE A 279 -11.88 15.97 2.94
C PHE A 279 -12.86 17.08 3.30
N HIS A 280 -12.71 18.26 2.67
CA HIS A 280 -13.66 19.34 2.82
C HIS A 280 -15.06 19.00 2.28
N LEU A 281 -15.14 18.29 1.16
CA LEU A 281 -16.40 17.82 0.60
C LEU A 281 -17.06 16.76 1.49
N GLN A 282 -16.28 15.81 2.02
CA GLN A 282 -16.77 14.77 2.92
C GLN A 282 -17.25 15.34 4.26
N SER A 283 -16.55 16.33 4.82
CA SER A 283 -16.94 16.95 6.09
C SER A 283 -18.29 17.66 6.03
N LYS A 284 -18.66 18.24 4.88
CA LYS A 284 -19.97 18.89 4.69
C LYS A 284 -21.15 17.92 4.75
N GLY A 285 -20.92 16.63 4.50
CA GLY A 285 -21.93 15.59 4.57
C GLY A 285 -22.24 15.07 5.98
N GLY A 286 -21.59 15.61 7.02
CA GLY A 286 -21.79 15.16 8.41
C GLY A 286 -21.10 13.82 8.73
N GLY A 287 -20.20 13.35 7.86
CA GLY A 287 -19.50 12.09 8.00
C GLY A 287 -19.75 11.15 6.82
N ALA A 288 -18.90 10.14 6.68
CA ALA A 288 -19.00 9.16 5.60
C ALA A 288 -18.97 7.72 6.14
N ARG A 289 -19.70 6.82 5.49
CA ARG A 289 -19.70 5.39 5.84
C ARG A 289 -19.07 4.60 4.70
N ASN A 290 -17.97 3.88 5.01
CA ASN A 290 -17.17 3.13 4.03
C ASN A 290 -16.91 3.94 2.74
N PRO A 291 -16.35 5.16 2.83
CA PRO A 291 -16.19 6.01 1.66
C PRO A 291 -15.23 5.36 0.64
N ALA A 292 -15.60 5.41 -0.62
CA ALA A 292 -14.79 4.95 -1.76
C ALA A 292 -14.06 6.10 -2.48
N GLY A 293 -14.00 7.27 -1.83
CA GLY A 293 -13.38 8.46 -2.39
C GLY A 293 -14.25 9.21 -3.42
N PRO A 294 -13.69 10.23 -4.06
CA PRO A 294 -14.35 10.99 -5.12
C PRO A 294 -14.67 10.14 -6.34
N ALA A 295 -15.77 10.45 -7.04
CA ALA A 295 -16.15 9.76 -8.27
C ALA A 295 -15.19 10.02 -9.45
N ALA A 296 -14.47 11.14 -9.43
CA ALA A 296 -13.52 11.53 -10.46
C ALA A 296 -12.37 12.35 -9.87
N PRO A 297 -11.19 12.36 -10.53
CA PRO A 297 -10.07 13.21 -10.13
C PRO A 297 -10.40 14.69 -10.41
N HIS A 298 -9.83 15.56 -9.59
CA HIS A 298 -9.81 16.99 -9.85
C HIS A 298 -8.69 17.64 -9.04
N ASP A 299 -7.77 18.33 -9.70
CA ASP A 299 -6.68 19.06 -9.05
C ASP A 299 -6.49 20.41 -9.74
N PRO A 300 -6.98 21.51 -9.15
CA PRO A 300 -6.92 22.84 -9.77
C PRO A 300 -5.49 23.38 -9.95
N ALA A 301 -4.50 22.77 -9.29
CA ALA A 301 -3.09 23.12 -9.48
C ALA A 301 -2.50 22.55 -10.78
N MET A 302 -3.21 21.63 -11.45
CA MET A 302 -2.75 21.03 -12.70
C MET A 302 -3.16 21.88 -13.90
N VAL A 303 -2.34 21.82 -14.96
CA VAL A 303 -2.66 22.44 -16.28
C VAL A 303 -4.01 21.92 -16.82
N ARG A 304 -4.33 20.67 -16.53
CA ARG A 304 -5.64 20.07 -16.78
C ARG A 304 -6.17 19.53 -15.45
N PRO A 305 -7.11 20.23 -14.82
CA PRO A 305 -7.60 19.84 -13.49
C PRO A 305 -8.18 18.42 -13.41
N GLU A 306 -8.70 17.88 -14.49
CA GLU A 306 -9.28 16.54 -14.59
C GLU A 306 -8.25 15.47 -14.97
N ALA A 307 -6.97 15.83 -15.10
CA ALA A 307 -5.91 14.86 -15.37
C ALA A 307 -5.93 13.76 -14.29
N PRO A 308 -5.88 12.47 -14.69
CA PRO A 308 -6.02 11.37 -13.74
C PRO A 308 -4.95 11.40 -12.67
N LYS A 309 -5.37 11.40 -11.41
CA LYS A 309 -4.49 11.18 -10.26
C LYS A 309 -5.16 10.23 -9.28
N ARG A 310 -4.41 9.27 -8.78
CA ARG A 310 -4.79 8.41 -7.65
C ARG A 310 -4.06 8.83 -6.39
N VAL A 311 -4.67 8.55 -5.25
CA VAL A 311 -4.04 8.86 -3.96
C VAL A 311 -2.93 7.87 -3.66
N ILE A 312 -1.82 8.39 -3.14
CA ILE A 312 -0.75 7.62 -2.49
C ILE A 312 -0.60 8.08 -1.04
N ARG A 313 -0.26 7.14 -0.16
CA ARG A 313 -0.18 7.35 1.29
C ARG A 313 1.12 6.82 1.88
N GLY A 314 1.48 7.30 3.09
CA GLY A 314 2.51 6.75 3.95
C GLY A 314 3.91 7.32 3.77
N GLY A 315 4.18 8.06 2.71
CA GLY A 315 5.54 8.54 2.45
C GLY A 315 6.50 7.44 2.03
N SER A 316 7.76 7.80 1.88
CA SER A 316 8.79 6.87 1.43
C SER A 316 10.14 7.16 2.07
N PHE A 317 11.15 6.38 1.72
CA PHE A 317 12.54 6.61 2.10
C PHE A 317 13.09 7.98 1.65
N LEU A 318 12.39 8.71 0.78
CA LEU A 318 12.75 10.05 0.33
C LEU A 318 12.11 11.17 1.16
N CYS A 319 11.16 10.87 2.05
CA CYS A 319 10.49 11.89 2.85
C CYS A 319 11.38 12.39 3.98
N SER A 320 11.54 13.70 4.07
CA SER A 320 12.29 14.40 5.10
C SER A 320 11.45 15.44 5.81
N GLU A 321 11.91 15.91 6.97
CA GLU A 321 11.30 17.01 7.72
C GLU A 321 11.36 18.34 6.93
N ASP A 322 12.34 18.49 6.06
CA ASP A 322 12.58 19.71 5.29
C ASP A 322 11.75 19.81 4.01
N TYR A 323 11.27 18.67 3.48
CA TYR A 323 10.63 18.63 2.16
C TYR A 323 9.21 18.08 2.17
N CYS A 324 9.07 16.83 2.56
CA CYS A 324 7.75 16.20 2.56
C CYS A 324 7.56 15.34 3.81
N GLU A 325 6.74 15.72 4.72
CA GLU A 325 6.38 14.91 5.89
C GLU A 325 5.33 13.82 5.52
N GLY A 326 5.48 13.18 4.36
CA GLY A 326 4.55 12.18 3.84
C GLY A 326 4.35 10.96 4.73
N TYR A 327 5.23 10.75 5.70
CA TYR A 327 5.16 9.70 6.72
C TYR A 327 4.18 10.03 7.87
N ARG A 328 3.55 11.24 7.91
CA ARG A 328 2.44 11.52 8.83
C ARG A 328 1.20 10.74 8.38
N VAL A 329 0.43 10.25 9.36
CA VAL A 329 -0.74 9.41 9.09
C VAL A 329 -1.79 10.12 8.23
N SER A 330 -1.96 11.43 8.40
CA SER A 330 -2.90 12.25 7.60
C SER A 330 -2.36 12.63 6.21
N ALA A 331 -1.04 12.56 6.00
CA ALA A 331 -0.42 13.02 4.75
C ALA A 331 -0.90 12.23 3.53
N ARG A 332 -1.22 12.95 2.45
CA ARG A 332 -1.74 12.40 1.20
C ARG A 332 -1.19 13.14 -0.01
N GLN A 333 -1.01 12.42 -1.10
CA GLN A 333 -0.51 13.00 -2.35
C GLN A 333 -1.25 12.39 -3.54
N GLY A 334 -1.41 13.17 -4.61
CA GLY A 334 -1.91 12.69 -5.89
C GLY A 334 -0.77 12.30 -6.82
N GLN A 335 -0.84 11.10 -7.37
CA GLN A 335 0.15 10.55 -8.30
C GLN A 335 -0.52 10.12 -9.60
N ASP A 336 0.15 10.33 -10.74
CA ASP A 336 -0.28 9.83 -12.04
C ASP A 336 -0.38 8.29 -12.02
N PRO A 337 -1.57 7.71 -12.33
CA PRO A 337 -1.79 6.26 -12.26
C PRO A 337 -1.06 5.47 -13.35
N TYR A 338 -0.60 6.12 -14.41
CA TYR A 338 0.04 5.48 -15.57
C TYR A 338 1.56 5.57 -15.52
N SER A 339 2.13 6.19 -14.50
CA SER A 339 3.56 6.25 -14.28
C SER A 339 3.97 5.50 -13.03
N SER A 340 5.22 5.07 -13.00
CA SER A 340 5.83 4.40 -11.86
C SER A 340 7.06 5.17 -11.37
N ALA A 341 7.41 4.99 -10.12
CA ALA A 341 8.55 5.64 -9.50
C ALA A 341 9.29 4.71 -8.53
N SER A 342 10.57 4.97 -8.33
CA SER A 342 11.45 4.14 -7.49
C SER A 342 11.10 4.12 -6.00
N ASN A 343 10.08 4.87 -5.59
CA ASN A 343 9.63 5.00 -4.20
C ASN A 343 8.13 4.77 -4.01
N VAL A 344 7.45 4.16 -4.97
CA VAL A 344 5.99 3.88 -4.92
C VAL A 344 5.73 2.40 -5.10
N GLY A 345 5.03 1.80 -4.16
CA GLY A 345 4.56 0.43 -4.11
C GLY A 345 3.11 0.36 -3.64
N PHE A 346 2.70 -0.73 -3.00
CA PHE A 346 1.32 -0.92 -2.53
C PHE A 346 1.19 -2.04 -1.51
N ARG A 347 0.03 -2.11 -0.86
CA ARG A 347 -0.48 -3.24 -0.09
C ARG A 347 -1.93 -3.48 -0.43
N LEU A 348 -2.49 -4.64 -0.06
CA LEU A 348 -3.85 -5.01 -0.41
C LEU A 348 -4.76 -5.07 0.81
N ALA A 349 -6.05 -4.96 0.54
CA ALA A 349 -7.12 -5.17 1.49
C ALA A 349 -8.11 -6.23 0.98
N LEU A 350 -8.90 -6.77 1.90
CA LEU A 350 -9.98 -7.71 1.60
C LEU A 350 -11.14 -7.42 2.55
N SER A 351 -12.36 -7.30 2.03
CA SER A 351 -13.53 -7.15 2.88
C SER A 351 -13.80 -8.45 3.66
N ALA A 352 -14.32 -8.33 4.88
CA ALA A 352 -14.65 -9.49 5.71
C ALA A 352 -15.53 -10.52 4.97
N ALA A 353 -16.53 -10.03 4.22
CA ALA A 353 -17.46 -10.87 3.46
C ALA A 353 -16.84 -11.57 2.24
N ALA A 354 -15.70 -11.07 1.74
CA ALA A 354 -15.06 -11.66 0.57
C ALA A 354 -14.10 -12.82 0.93
N TRP A 355 -13.67 -12.90 2.19
CA TRP A 355 -12.81 -13.99 2.62
C TRP A 355 -13.61 -15.28 2.80
N LYS A 356 -13.08 -16.37 2.26
CA LYS A 356 -13.55 -17.74 2.48
C LYS A 356 -12.38 -18.60 2.91
N PRO A 357 -12.54 -19.46 3.94
CA PRO A 357 -11.51 -20.44 4.29
C PRO A 357 -11.18 -21.31 3.07
N GLU A 358 -9.92 -21.67 2.91
CA GLU A 358 -9.52 -22.67 1.91
C GLU A 358 -10.17 -24.01 2.26
N GLU A 359 -10.93 -24.58 1.34
CA GLU A 359 -11.41 -25.95 1.44
C GLU A 359 -10.20 -26.90 1.33
N ARG A 360 -9.99 -27.75 2.33
CA ARG A 360 -8.91 -28.73 2.34
C ARG A 360 -9.32 -29.99 1.58
#